data_10c6de08a4a0f7bc7d91f7fe85be686b
#
_entry.id   10c6de08a4a0f7bc7d91f7fe85be686b
#
_cell.length_a   1.000
_cell.length_b   1.000
_cell.length_c   1.000
_cell.angle_alpha   90.00
_cell.angle_beta   90.00
_cell.angle_gamma   90.00
#
_symmetry.space_group_name_H-M   'P 1'
#
loop_
_entity.id
_entity.type
_entity.pdbx_description
1 polymer ?
#
loop_
_entity_poly.entity_id
_entity_poly.type
_entity_poly.pdbx_seq_one_letter_code
_entity_poly.pdbx_strand_id
1 'polypeptide(L)'
;MSIAAASDPTAPAQPWLVLKFGGTSVSKRERWDTIGRLADERASLENVRVLVVVSALSGVTNELQAIANGEDVAGRIAALVARHRAFCSDELGIDPDTAIGERLRALQALGEDPRAASRSLDWQAEVLAQGELLSSSIGAAYLRGQGLD
;
A
#
# COMPACT_ATOMS: atom_id res chain seq x y z
N MET A 1 -37.00 1.04 8.80
CA MET A 1 -36.69 2.15 7.88
C MET A 1 -35.72 3.08 8.61
N SER A 2 -34.43 2.97 8.31
CA SER A 2 -33.40 3.85 8.89
C SER A 2 -33.29 5.08 7.99
N ILE A 3 -33.65 6.23 8.51
CA ILE A 3 -33.53 7.52 7.79
C ILE A 3 -32.04 7.89 7.89
N ALA A 4 -31.32 7.83 6.75
CA ALA A 4 -29.99 8.39 6.66
C ALA A 4 -30.10 9.90 6.99
N ALA A 5 -29.43 10.32 8.04
CA ALA A 5 -29.36 11.73 8.40
C ALA A 5 -28.66 12.49 7.25
N ALA A 6 -29.37 13.41 6.62
CA ALA A 6 -28.79 14.30 5.63
C ALA A 6 -27.71 15.15 6.34
N SER A 7 -26.49 15.10 5.83
CA SER A 7 -25.39 15.94 6.32
C SER A 7 -25.75 17.41 6.08
N ASP A 8 -25.70 18.22 7.12
CA ASP A 8 -25.89 19.67 7.06
C ASP A 8 -24.79 20.28 6.17
N PRO A 9 -25.14 20.93 5.04
CA PRO A 9 -24.14 21.51 4.13
C PRO A 9 -23.41 22.73 4.72
N THR A 10 -23.81 23.21 5.90
CA THR A 10 -23.20 24.36 6.59
C THR A 10 -22.25 23.94 7.72
N ALA A 11 -22.16 22.64 8.04
CA ALA A 11 -21.19 22.16 9.03
C ALA A 11 -19.76 22.34 8.50
N PRO A 12 -18.82 22.89 9.28
CA PRO A 12 -17.44 22.99 8.86
C PRO A 12 -16.87 21.59 8.56
N ALA A 13 -16.24 21.46 7.39
CA ALA A 13 -15.64 20.19 7.01
C ALA A 13 -14.61 19.74 8.08
N GLN A 14 -14.70 18.49 8.53
CA GLN A 14 -13.73 17.93 9.47
C GLN A 14 -12.31 18.13 8.93
N PRO A 15 -11.35 18.62 9.74
CA PRO A 15 -9.98 18.78 9.31
C PRO A 15 -9.32 17.42 9.03
N TRP A 16 -8.30 17.41 8.17
CA TRP A 16 -7.50 16.23 7.89
C TRP A 16 -6.29 16.16 8.81
N LEU A 17 -6.07 14.98 9.39
CA LEU A 17 -4.83 14.60 10.06
C LEU A 17 -4.09 13.59 9.19
N VAL A 18 -2.83 13.87 8.85
CA VAL A 18 -1.99 12.96 8.06
C VAL A 18 -1.06 12.20 9.00
N LEU A 19 -1.14 10.87 8.97
CA LEU A 19 -0.24 9.96 9.69
C LEU A 19 0.67 9.25 8.68
N LYS A 20 1.99 9.48 8.78
CA LYS A 20 3.00 8.90 7.87
C LYS A 20 3.81 7.81 8.56
N PHE A 21 3.87 6.63 7.91
CA PHE A 21 4.62 5.47 8.42
C PHE A 21 5.67 5.01 7.41
N GLY A 22 6.90 4.81 7.88
CA GLY A 22 8.03 4.32 7.07
C GLY A 22 7.99 2.81 6.84
N GLY A 23 8.89 2.31 5.99
CA GLY A 23 8.91 0.91 5.55
C GLY A 23 9.04 -0.12 6.68
N THR A 24 9.82 0.16 7.73
CA THR A 24 9.91 -0.71 8.91
C THR A 24 8.61 -0.78 9.70
N SER A 25 7.85 0.32 9.70
CA SER A 25 6.56 0.42 10.40
C SER A 25 5.42 -0.31 9.68
N VAL A 26 5.59 -0.71 8.43
CA VAL A 26 4.56 -1.40 7.64
C VAL A 26 4.92 -2.85 7.29
N SER A 27 6.04 -3.35 7.82
CA SER A 27 6.58 -4.67 7.45
C SER A 27 6.24 -5.80 8.43
N LYS A 28 5.30 -5.57 9.37
CA LYS A 28 4.82 -6.57 10.34
C LYS A 28 3.36 -6.33 10.68
N ARG A 29 2.63 -7.41 10.97
CA ARG A 29 1.23 -7.37 11.40
C ARG A 29 0.98 -6.45 12.59
N GLU A 30 1.76 -6.62 13.66
CA GLU A 30 1.63 -5.83 14.90
C GLU A 30 1.73 -4.31 14.66
N ARG A 31 2.46 -3.92 13.62
CA ARG A 31 2.60 -2.52 13.24
C ARG A 31 1.34 -2.02 12.54
N TRP A 32 0.72 -2.85 11.70
CA TRP A 32 -0.55 -2.52 11.07
C TRP A 32 -1.69 -2.43 12.09
N ASP A 33 -1.71 -3.33 13.10
CA ASP A 33 -2.65 -3.22 14.23
C ASP A 33 -2.48 -1.89 14.98
N THR A 34 -1.23 -1.47 15.19
CA THR A 34 -0.92 -0.17 15.81
C THR A 34 -1.37 1.00 14.93
N ILE A 35 -1.15 0.94 13.61
CA ILE A 35 -1.59 1.97 12.65
C ILE A 35 -3.11 2.10 12.70
N GLY A 36 -3.84 0.98 12.64
CA GLY A 36 -5.29 0.97 12.72
C GLY A 36 -5.82 1.59 14.00
N ARG A 37 -5.28 1.16 15.14
CA ARG A 37 -5.66 1.72 16.45
C ARG A 37 -5.38 3.23 16.54
N LEU A 38 -4.22 3.69 16.08
CA LEU A 38 -3.90 5.13 16.08
C LEU A 38 -4.81 5.93 15.18
N ALA A 39 -5.15 5.41 13.99
CA ALA A 39 -6.06 6.07 13.06
C ALA A 39 -7.46 6.22 13.68
N ASP A 40 -7.98 5.14 14.27
CA ASP A 40 -9.30 5.13 14.93
C ASP A 40 -9.34 6.08 16.15
N GLU A 41 -8.33 6.00 17.02
CA GLU A 41 -8.22 6.88 18.19
C GLU A 41 -8.20 8.36 17.79
N ARG A 42 -7.42 8.74 16.78
CA ARG A 42 -7.34 10.13 16.32
C ARG A 42 -8.63 10.60 15.68
N ALA A 43 -9.23 9.78 14.82
CA ALA A 43 -10.52 10.09 14.21
C ALA A 43 -11.60 10.33 15.26
N SER A 44 -11.69 9.45 16.26
CA SER A 44 -12.73 9.50 17.30
C SER A 44 -12.51 10.60 18.32
N LEU A 45 -11.28 10.79 18.83
CA LEU A 45 -10.99 11.73 19.93
C LEU A 45 -10.88 13.19 19.44
N GLU A 46 -10.34 13.40 18.24
CA GLU A 46 -10.07 14.74 17.72
C GLU A 46 -11.12 15.19 16.70
N ASN A 47 -12.10 14.34 16.39
CA ASN A 47 -13.14 14.61 15.37
C ASN A 47 -12.53 15.05 14.02
N VAL A 48 -11.50 14.32 13.57
CA VAL A 48 -10.76 14.60 12.34
C VAL A 48 -10.92 13.45 11.34
N ARG A 49 -10.68 13.74 10.07
CA ARG A 49 -10.48 12.71 9.04
C ARG A 49 -9.03 12.31 9.04
N VAL A 50 -8.74 11.02 9.04
CA VAL A 50 -7.35 10.52 9.05
C VAL A 50 -6.94 10.04 7.67
N LEU A 51 -5.81 10.54 7.18
CA LEU A 51 -5.14 10.05 5.99
C LEU A 51 -3.86 9.29 6.40
N VAL A 52 -3.83 7.99 6.16
CA VAL A 52 -2.65 7.15 6.41
C VAL A 52 -1.78 7.12 5.17
N VAL A 53 -0.53 7.57 5.29
CA VAL A 53 0.49 7.56 4.24
C VAL A 53 1.56 6.55 4.61
N VAL A 54 1.85 5.61 3.71
CA VAL A 54 2.80 4.51 3.96
C VAL A 54 3.89 4.47 2.89
N SER A 55 5.09 4.04 3.29
CA SER A 55 6.18 3.72 2.38
C SER A 55 6.09 2.26 1.92
N ALA A 56 6.89 1.89 0.93
CA ALA A 56 7.11 0.48 0.56
C ALA A 56 7.56 -0.35 1.78
N LEU A 57 7.31 -1.66 1.76
CA LEU A 57 7.84 -2.58 2.77
C LEU A 57 9.38 -2.50 2.82
N SER A 58 9.96 -2.72 4.01
CA SER A 58 11.42 -2.63 4.22
C SER A 58 12.20 -3.39 3.15
N GLY A 59 13.15 -2.73 2.50
CA GLY A 59 14.02 -3.32 1.47
C GLY A 59 13.39 -3.39 0.06
N VAL A 60 12.10 -3.19 -0.10
CA VAL A 60 11.43 -3.25 -1.42
C VAL A 60 11.93 -2.15 -2.36
N THR A 61 12.14 -0.95 -1.86
CA THR A 61 12.67 0.16 -2.67
C THR A 61 14.03 -0.16 -3.28
N ASN A 62 14.92 -0.86 -2.56
CA ASN A 62 16.23 -1.26 -3.08
C ASN A 62 16.09 -2.30 -4.21
N GLU A 63 15.16 -3.24 -4.09
CA GLU A 63 14.87 -4.23 -5.15
C GLU A 63 14.29 -3.55 -6.39
N LEU A 64 13.37 -2.61 -6.20
CA LEU A 64 12.80 -1.84 -7.31
C LEU A 64 13.85 -0.96 -7.99
N GLN A 65 14.79 -0.38 -7.22
CA GLN A 65 15.90 0.38 -7.80
C GLN A 65 16.83 -0.52 -8.63
N ALA A 66 17.13 -1.74 -8.18
CA ALA A 66 17.91 -2.71 -8.95
C ALA A 66 17.17 -3.10 -10.25
N ILE A 67 15.85 -3.31 -10.20
CA ILE A 67 15.02 -3.54 -11.39
C ILE A 67 15.12 -2.34 -12.34
N ALA A 68 14.95 -1.12 -11.85
CA ALA A 68 15.03 0.11 -12.64
C ALA A 68 16.42 0.29 -13.30
N ASN A 69 17.47 -0.23 -12.67
CA ASN A 69 18.82 -0.28 -13.22
C ASN A 69 19.00 -1.41 -14.25
N GLY A 70 18.03 -2.30 -14.43
CA GLY A 70 18.11 -3.43 -15.35
C GLY A 70 18.78 -4.69 -14.78
N GLU A 71 18.92 -4.79 -13.44
CA GLU A 71 19.57 -5.89 -12.77
C GLU A 71 18.60 -7.06 -12.53
N ASP A 72 18.77 -8.18 -13.21
CA ASP A 72 17.93 -9.39 -13.07
C ASP A 72 16.42 -9.08 -12.94
N VAL A 73 15.91 -8.32 -13.89
CA VAL A 73 14.53 -7.79 -13.85
C VAL A 73 13.50 -8.88 -13.59
N ALA A 74 13.57 -9.99 -14.34
CA ALA A 74 12.60 -11.07 -14.21
C ALA A 74 12.67 -11.78 -12.85
N GLY A 75 13.87 -12.11 -12.38
CA GLY A 75 14.07 -12.79 -11.10
C GLY A 75 13.66 -11.93 -9.92
N ARG A 76 14.01 -10.65 -9.92
CA ARG A 76 13.64 -9.71 -8.86
C ARG A 76 12.13 -9.44 -8.81
N ILE A 77 11.47 -9.29 -9.96
CA ILE A 77 10.01 -9.17 -10.01
C ILE A 77 9.34 -10.42 -9.44
N ALA A 78 9.79 -11.61 -9.84
CA ALA A 78 9.24 -12.86 -9.30
C ALA A 78 9.43 -12.95 -7.77
N ALA A 79 10.58 -12.56 -7.25
CA ALA A 79 10.86 -12.53 -5.81
C ALA A 79 9.97 -11.51 -5.07
N LEU A 80 9.77 -10.31 -5.64
CA LEU A 80 8.89 -9.30 -5.06
C LEU A 80 7.43 -9.77 -5.04
N VAL A 81 6.95 -10.40 -6.11
CA VAL A 81 5.60 -10.98 -6.17
C VAL A 81 5.42 -12.04 -5.09
N ALA A 82 6.35 -12.99 -4.97
CA ALA A 82 6.30 -14.04 -3.96
C ALA A 82 6.31 -13.45 -2.54
N ARG A 83 7.16 -12.47 -2.28
CA ARG A 83 7.29 -11.81 -0.99
C ARG A 83 6.00 -11.09 -0.57
N HIS A 84 5.37 -10.33 -1.47
CA HIS A 84 4.14 -9.61 -1.14
C HIS A 84 2.96 -10.56 -0.95
N ARG A 85 2.88 -11.66 -1.71
CA ARG A 85 1.90 -12.72 -1.50
C ARG A 85 2.06 -13.34 -0.10
N ALA A 86 3.29 -13.74 0.25
CA ALA A 86 3.57 -14.31 1.56
C ALA A 86 3.28 -13.30 2.71
N PHE A 87 3.59 -12.03 2.52
CA PHE A 87 3.25 -11.00 3.51
C PHE A 87 1.74 -10.88 3.74
N CYS A 88 0.93 -10.94 2.68
CA CYS A 88 -0.53 -10.93 2.81
C CYS A 88 -1.04 -12.19 3.50
N SER A 89 -0.64 -13.39 3.03
CA SER A 89 -1.17 -14.66 3.53
C SER A 89 -0.64 -15.03 4.92
N ASP A 90 0.67 -15.01 5.09
CA ASP A 90 1.35 -15.61 6.25
C ASP A 90 1.45 -14.61 7.41
N GLU A 91 1.70 -13.34 7.12
CA GLU A 91 1.84 -12.31 8.14
C GLU A 91 0.49 -11.65 8.50
N LEU A 92 -0.29 -11.24 7.49
CA LEU A 92 -1.53 -10.50 7.72
C LEU A 92 -2.79 -11.38 7.76
N GLY A 93 -2.75 -12.58 7.19
CA GLY A 93 -3.90 -13.48 7.09
C GLY A 93 -5.00 -12.99 6.14
N ILE A 94 -4.63 -12.23 5.11
CA ILE A 94 -5.55 -11.75 4.08
C ILE A 94 -5.26 -12.43 2.73
N ASP A 95 -6.27 -12.58 1.89
CA ASP A 95 -6.11 -13.14 0.55
C ASP A 95 -5.35 -12.18 -0.37
N PRO A 96 -4.15 -12.56 -0.88
CA PRO A 96 -3.32 -11.70 -1.71
C PRO A 96 -3.97 -11.37 -3.06
N ASP A 97 -4.76 -12.26 -3.64
CA ASP A 97 -5.37 -12.01 -4.94
C ASP A 97 -6.47 -10.95 -4.85
N THR A 98 -7.26 -10.99 -3.78
CA THR A 98 -8.25 -9.95 -3.49
C THR A 98 -7.61 -8.62 -3.11
N ALA A 99 -6.57 -8.65 -2.27
CA ALA A 99 -5.95 -7.44 -1.73
C ALA A 99 -5.09 -6.69 -2.76
N ILE A 100 -4.23 -7.42 -3.50
CA ILE A 100 -3.19 -6.83 -4.36
C ILE A 100 -3.02 -7.53 -5.73
N GLY A 101 -3.90 -8.46 -6.12
CA GLY A 101 -3.73 -9.24 -7.35
C GLY A 101 -3.55 -8.37 -8.61
N GLU A 102 -4.29 -7.28 -8.72
CA GLU A 102 -4.16 -6.33 -9.84
C GLU A 102 -2.78 -5.63 -9.82
N ARG A 103 -2.30 -5.21 -8.65
CA ARG A 103 -0.98 -4.59 -8.48
C ARG A 103 0.16 -5.54 -8.80
N LEU A 104 0.02 -6.82 -8.41
CA LEU A 104 1.02 -7.84 -8.75
C LEU A 104 1.10 -8.09 -10.24
N ARG A 105 -0.05 -8.13 -10.94
CA ARG A 105 -0.08 -8.24 -12.41
C ARG A 105 0.55 -7.01 -13.07
N ALA A 106 0.29 -5.81 -12.57
CA ALA A 106 0.92 -4.59 -13.08
C ALA A 106 2.45 -4.63 -12.92
N LEU A 107 2.96 -5.07 -11.76
CA LEU A 107 4.40 -5.26 -11.54
C LEU A 107 5.00 -6.28 -12.51
N GLN A 108 4.33 -7.42 -12.74
CA GLN A 108 4.77 -8.44 -13.69
C GLN A 108 4.81 -7.90 -15.13
N ALA A 109 3.79 -7.15 -15.53
CA ALA A 109 3.71 -6.54 -16.86
C ALA A 109 4.87 -5.55 -17.13
N LEU A 110 5.37 -4.86 -16.10
CA LEU A 110 6.55 -3.98 -16.23
C LEU A 110 7.82 -4.74 -16.59
N GLY A 111 7.94 -6.01 -16.16
CA GLY A 111 9.07 -6.88 -16.55
C GLY A 111 9.06 -7.31 -18.01
N GLU A 112 7.88 -7.34 -18.63
CA GLU A 112 7.66 -7.72 -20.03
C GLU A 112 7.55 -6.49 -20.95
N ASP A 113 7.57 -5.30 -20.39
CA ASP A 113 7.43 -4.03 -21.12
C ASP A 113 8.65 -3.78 -22.02
N PRO A 114 8.47 -3.48 -23.32
CA PRO A 114 9.58 -3.15 -24.21
C PRO A 114 10.47 -1.99 -23.72
N ARG A 115 9.91 -1.06 -22.93
CA ARG A 115 10.64 0.05 -22.31
C ARG A 115 11.69 -0.42 -21.28
N ALA A 116 11.55 -1.63 -20.75
CA ALA A 116 12.54 -2.22 -19.85
C ALA A 116 13.92 -2.36 -20.49
N ALA A 117 13.99 -2.69 -21.78
CA ALA A 117 15.25 -2.82 -22.53
C ALA A 117 15.99 -1.48 -22.66
N SER A 118 15.25 -0.38 -22.85
CA SER A 118 15.83 0.97 -22.95
C SER A 118 15.97 1.67 -21.58
N ARG A 119 15.35 1.14 -20.56
CA ARG A 119 15.27 1.73 -19.20
C ARG A 119 14.83 3.20 -19.27
N SER A 120 13.75 3.46 -20.02
CA SER A 120 13.22 4.81 -20.14
C SER A 120 12.83 5.39 -18.78
N LEU A 121 12.95 6.70 -18.59
CA LEU A 121 12.71 7.35 -17.30
C LEU A 121 11.27 7.18 -16.80
N ASP A 122 10.31 7.16 -17.70
CA ASP A 122 8.91 6.89 -17.37
C ASP A 122 8.71 5.46 -16.88
N TRP A 123 9.33 4.45 -17.52
CA TRP A 123 9.31 3.07 -17.05
C TRP A 123 9.99 2.93 -15.68
N GLN A 124 11.15 3.56 -15.47
CA GLN A 124 11.83 3.55 -14.17
C GLN A 124 10.92 4.16 -13.07
N ALA A 125 10.24 5.26 -13.36
CA ALA A 125 9.33 5.89 -12.42
C ALA A 125 8.13 4.97 -12.08
N GLU A 126 7.56 4.29 -13.08
CA GLU A 126 6.50 3.30 -12.86
C GLU A 126 6.96 2.12 -12.01
N VAL A 127 8.17 1.60 -12.25
CA VAL A 127 8.77 0.52 -11.44
C VAL A 127 8.93 0.98 -9.99
N LEU A 128 9.55 2.13 -9.77
CA LEU A 128 9.81 2.64 -8.42
C LEU A 128 8.54 2.92 -7.62
N ALA A 129 7.45 3.33 -8.27
CA ALA A 129 6.18 3.58 -7.61
C ALA A 129 5.48 2.31 -7.10
N GLN A 130 5.84 1.12 -7.61
CA GLN A 130 5.15 -0.12 -7.23
C GLN A 130 5.25 -0.45 -5.75
N GLY A 131 6.31 -0.04 -5.08
CA GLY A 131 6.51 -0.32 -3.65
C GLY A 131 5.41 0.31 -2.78
N GLU A 132 5.18 1.59 -2.95
CA GLU A 132 4.15 2.34 -2.24
C GLU A 132 2.74 1.95 -2.67
N LEU A 133 2.53 1.67 -3.96
CA LEU A 133 1.25 1.20 -4.48
C LEU A 133 0.86 -0.16 -3.89
N LEU A 134 1.80 -1.09 -3.77
CA LEU A 134 1.57 -2.40 -3.14
C LEU A 134 1.28 -2.24 -1.64
N SER A 135 2.13 -1.52 -0.90
CA SER A 135 1.97 -1.39 0.56
C SER A 135 0.69 -0.63 0.93
N SER A 136 0.31 0.42 0.18
CA SER A 136 -0.95 1.14 0.41
C SER A 136 -2.19 0.28 0.11
N SER A 137 -2.15 -0.54 -0.95
CA SER A 137 -3.24 -1.48 -1.26
C SER A 137 -3.37 -2.58 -0.20
N ILE A 138 -2.25 -3.14 0.29
CA ILE A 138 -2.23 -4.10 1.39
C ILE A 138 -2.84 -3.47 2.65
N GLY A 139 -2.37 -2.27 3.02
CA GLY A 139 -2.85 -1.57 4.19
C GLY A 139 -4.34 -1.26 4.13
N ALA A 140 -4.82 -0.79 2.99
CA ALA A 140 -6.24 -0.52 2.79
C ALA A 140 -7.09 -1.80 2.94
N ALA A 141 -6.65 -2.93 2.36
CA ALA A 141 -7.35 -4.20 2.49
C ALA A 141 -7.37 -4.70 3.95
N TYR A 142 -6.23 -4.61 4.63
CA TYR A 142 -6.09 -5.05 6.03
C TYR A 142 -6.93 -4.20 6.99
N LEU A 143 -6.84 -2.87 6.90
CA LEU A 143 -7.56 -1.95 7.77
C LEU A 143 -9.07 -2.00 7.54
N ARG A 144 -9.55 -2.16 6.30
CA ARG A 144 -10.97 -2.40 6.03
C ARG A 144 -11.47 -3.69 6.67
N GLY A 145 -10.65 -4.75 6.68
CA GLY A 145 -10.96 -5.99 7.41
C GLY A 145 -11.11 -5.80 8.91
N GLN A 146 -10.56 -4.73 9.47
CA GLN A 146 -10.71 -4.31 10.87
C GLN A 146 -11.86 -3.30 11.08
N GLY A 147 -12.61 -2.94 10.04
CA GLY A 147 -13.74 -2.01 10.12
C GLY A 147 -13.36 -0.53 9.97
N LEU A 148 -12.16 -0.24 9.45
CA LEU A 148 -11.70 1.12 9.16
C LEU A 148 -11.88 1.41 7.66
N ASP A 149 -12.60 2.49 7.34
CA ASP A 149 -12.83 2.97 5.96
C ASP A 149 -11.98 4.21 5.63
#